data_f403c303b29de397423341c5aa5acaa9
#
_entry.id   f403c303b29de397423341c5aa5acaa9
#
_cell.length_a   1.000
_cell.length_b   1.000
_cell.length_c   1.000
_cell.angle_alpha   90.00
_cell.angle_beta   90.00
_cell.angle_gamma   90.00
#
_symmetry.space_group_name_H-M   'P 1'
#
loop_
_entity.id
_entity.type
_entity.pdbx_description
1 polymer ?
#
loop_
_entity_poly.entity_id
_entity_poly.type
_entity_poly.pdbx_seq_one_letter_code
_entity_poly.pdbx_strand_id
1 'polypeptide(L)'
;MYSHLLVTVAYEGEHDAARSLQVARALAAPGAKVTLIHVMEPAPLFTLDYLPENWREDMHRAITADLGGLAAGFEDGHAVVVEGDPAHEVLDYAQENGVDCIVIASHRPGTHRLMLGSTAAKIVGRALCAVHVARRAD
;
A
#
# COMPACT_ATOMS: atom_id res chain seq x y z
N MET A 1 13.80 -12.42 -8.32
CA MET A 1 14.49 -11.15 -8.18
C MET A 1 14.41 -10.62 -6.76
N TYR A 2 13.30 -10.05 -6.31
CA TYR A 2 13.17 -9.62 -4.90
C TYR A 2 12.58 -10.73 -4.05
N SER A 3 12.99 -10.80 -2.79
CA SER A 3 12.59 -11.86 -1.87
C SER A 3 11.40 -11.48 -0.99
N HIS A 4 11.23 -10.19 -0.69
CA HIS A 4 10.11 -9.70 0.08
C HIS A 4 9.65 -8.35 -0.47
N LEU A 5 8.52 -8.36 -1.18
CA LEU A 5 7.93 -7.14 -1.73
C LEU A 5 6.83 -6.62 -0.81
N LEU A 6 6.79 -5.31 -0.66
CA LEU A 6 5.73 -4.62 0.07
C LEU A 6 4.96 -3.77 -0.92
N VAL A 7 3.68 -4.06 -1.10
CA VAL A 7 2.82 -3.38 -2.07
C VAL A 7 1.80 -2.54 -1.31
N THR A 8 1.82 -1.23 -1.57
CA THR A 8 0.82 -0.34 -0.96
C THR A 8 -0.49 -0.40 -1.73
N VAL A 9 -1.59 -0.50 -1.00
CA VAL A 9 -2.93 -0.53 -1.59
C VAL A 9 -3.76 0.57 -0.93
N ALA A 10 -4.32 1.45 -1.75
CA ALA A 10 -5.15 2.55 -1.28
C ALA A 10 -6.62 2.26 -1.56
N TYR A 11 -7.48 2.76 -0.67
CA TYR A 11 -8.93 2.56 -0.78
C TYR A 11 -9.70 3.87 -0.96
N GLU A 12 -8.99 4.97 -1.18
CA GLU A 12 -9.60 6.26 -1.43
C GLU A 12 -9.64 6.56 -2.92
N GLY A 13 -10.79 6.99 -3.41
CA GLY A 13 -10.96 7.35 -4.81
C GLY A 13 -10.98 6.16 -5.75
N GLU A 14 -10.69 6.41 -7.01
CA GLU A 14 -10.68 5.39 -8.06
C GLU A 14 -9.30 4.72 -8.16
N HIS A 15 -8.91 4.05 -7.12
CA HIS A 15 -7.64 3.33 -7.12
C HIS A 15 -7.80 1.94 -7.71
N ASP A 16 -6.90 1.60 -8.59
CA ASP A 16 -6.80 0.26 -9.16
C ASP A 16 -5.49 -0.36 -8.72
N ALA A 17 -5.59 -1.33 -7.82
CA ALA A 17 -4.41 -2.04 -7.34
C ALA A 17 -3.84 -3.03 -8.36
N ALA A 18 -4.59 -3.34 -9.43
CA ALA A 18 -4.20 -4.37 -10.39
C ALA A 18 -2.81 -4.13 -10.98
N ARG A 19 -2.49 -2.88 -11.31
CA ARG A 19 -1.18 -2.56 -11.88
C ARG A 19 -0.05 -2.83 -10.91
N SER A 20 -0.20 -2.40 -9.66
CA SER A 20 0.81 -2.63 -8.64
C SER A 20 1.00 -4.13 -8.36
N LEU A 21 -0.09 -4.89 -8.35
CA LEU A 21 -0.02 -6.33 -8.15
C LEU A 21 0.66 -7.04 -9.32
N GLN A 22 0.39 -6.59 -10.55
CA GLN A 22 1.10 -7.09 -11.74
C GLN A 22 2.60 -6.87 -11.64
N VAL A 23 2.99 -5.65 -11.24
CA VAL A 23 4.40 -5.31 -11.06
C VAL A 23 5.04 -6.21 -10.01
N ALA A 24 4.36 -6.40 -8.89
CA ALA A 24 4.86 -7.26 -7.82
C ALA A 24 5.09 -8.69 -8.31
N ARG A 25 4.15 -9.24 -9.09
CA ARG A 25 4.32 -10.59 -9.65
C ARG A 25 5.53 -10.68 -10.57
N ALA A 26 5.75 -9.64 -11.39
CA ALA A 26 6.87 -9.62 -12.32
C ALA A 26 8.22 -9.51 -11.61
N LEU A 27 8.26 -8.80 -10.49
CA LEU A 27 9.51 -8.55 -9.76
C LEU A 27 9.82 -9.61 -8.69
N ALA A 28 8.87 -10.46 -8.36
CA ALA A 28 9.05 -11.45 -7.30
C ALA A 28 9.92 -12.60 -7.74
N ALA A 29 10.88 -12.99 -6.90
CA ALA A 29 11.63 -14.23 -7.08
C ALA A 29 10.68 -15.42 -6.81
N PRO A 30 10.99 -16.62 -7.32
CA PRO A 30 10.20 -17.80 -6.98
C PRO A 30 10.13 -17.98 -5.46
N GLY A 31 8.92 -18.14 -4.92
CA GLY A 31 8.72 -18.30 -3.49
C GLY A 31 8.83 -17.02 -2.68
N ALA A 32 8.88 -15.87 -3.32
CA ALA A 32 8.99 -14.59 -2.63
C ALA A 32 7.77 -14.30 -1.76
N LYS A 33 8.02 -13.64 -0.63
CA LYS A 33 6.96 -13.12 0.22
C LYS A 33 6.44 -11.82 -0.35
N VAL A 34 5.13 -11.69 -0.48
CA VAL A 34 4.49 -10.46 -0.96
C VAL A 34 3.50 -10.02 0.11
N THR A 35 3.76 -8.84 0.68
CA THR A 35 2.90 -8.26 1.70
C THR A 35 2.15 -7.07 1.12
N LEU A 36 0.83 -7.09 1.20
CA LEU A 36 -0.01 -5.97 0.82
C LEU A 36 -0.29 -5.17 2.07
N ILE A 37 -0.01 -3.88 2.01
CA ILE A 37 -0.21 -3.00 3.17
C ILE A 37 -1.17 -1.87 2.82
N HIS A 38 -2.11 -1.62 3.72
CA HIS A 38 -2.93 -0.42 3.70
C HIS A 38 -2.74 0.34 4.99
N VAL A 39 -2.56 1.64 4.90
CA VAL A 39 -2.44 2.52 6.06
C VAL A 39 -3.72 3.32 6.21
N MET A 40 -4.43 3.11 7.30
CA MET A 40 -5.63 3.89 7.63
C MET A 40 -5.18 5.19 8.29
N GLU A 41 -5.53 6.31 7.66
CA GLU A 41 -5.25 7.61 8.22
C GLU A 41 -6.28 7.95 9.29
N PRO A 42 -5.91 8.69 10.35
CA PRO A 42 -6.90 9.15 11.32
C PRO A 42 -7.94 10.03 10.66
N ALA A 43 -9.21 9.86 11.06
CA ALA A 43 -10.27 10.73 10.57
C ALA A 43 -10.07 12.15 11.09
N PRO A 44 -10.41 13.18 10.28
CA PRO A 44 -10.36 14.55 10.76
C PRO A 44 -11.24 14.72 11.99
N LEU A 45 -10.76 15.49 12.97
CA LEU A 45 -11.47 15.68 14.23
C LEU A 45 -12.91 16.17 14.04
N PHE A 46 -13.12 17.04 13.05
CA PHE A 46 -14.46 17.60 12.81
C PHE A 46 -15.46 16.59 12.26
N THR A 47 -15.01 15.42 11.80
CA THR A 47 -15.89 14.39 11.27
C THR A 47 -16.25 13.32 12.30
N LEU A 48 -15.58 13.28 13.44
CA LEU A 48 -15.75 12.20 14.41
C LEU A 48 -17.18 12.09 14.97
N ASP A 49 -17.86 13.22 15.15
CA ASP A 49 -19.24 13.23 15.64
C ASP A 49 -20.26 12.67 14.65
N TYR A 50 -19.88 12.59 13.37
CA TYR A 50 -20.77 12.14 12.31
C TYR A 50 -20.53 10.71 11.89
N LEU A 51 -19.51 10.06 12.46
CA LEU A 51 -19.16 8.68 12.12
C LEU A 51 -19.86 7.71 13.08
N PRO A 52 -20.28 6.53 12.58
CA PRO A 52 -20.82 5.50 13.47
C PRO A 52 -19.80 5.13 14.56
N GLU A 53 -20.31 4.68 15.71
CA GLU A 53 -19.49 4.36 16.86
C GLU A 53 -18.33 3.41 16.57
N ASN A 54 -18.58 2.40 15.75
CA ASN A 54 -17.59 1.37 15.42
C ASN A 54 -17.01 1.50 14.03
N TRP A 55 -17.04 2.71 13.44
CA TRP A 55 -16.63 2.88 12.04
C TRP A 55 -15.18 2.42 11.78
N ARG A 56 -14.28 2.68 12.71
CA ARG A 56 -12.87 2.32 12.56
C ARG A 56 -12.68 0.81 12.52
N GLU A 57 -13.31 0.10 13.43
CA GLU A 57 -13.23 -1.36 13.50
C GLU A 57 -13.86 -2.00 12.29
N ASP A 58 -15.00 -1.49 11.86
CA ASP A 58 -15.70 -1.99 10.68
C ASP A 58 -14.87 -1.77 9.42
N MET A 59 -14.27 -0.58 9.29
CA MET A 59 -13.40 -0.25 8.17
C MET A 59 -12.16 -1.16 8.15
N HIS A 60 -11.52 -1.32 9.31
CA HIS A 60 -10.34 -2.18 9.44
C HIS A 60 -10.67 -3.61 9.02
N ARG A 61 -11.81 -4.13 9.48
CA ARG A 61 -12.24 -5.49 9.15
C ARG A 61 -12.50 -5.65 7.65
N ALA A 62 -13.19 -4.68 7.05
CA ALA A 62 -13.51 -4.73 5.63
C ALA A 62 -12.26 -4.68 4.76
N ILE A 63 -11.33 -3.79 5.11
CA ILE A 63 -10.07 -3.65 4.37
C ILE A 63 -9.20 -4.89 4.53
N THR A 64 -9.13 -5.44 5.74
CA THR A 64 -8.36 -6.65 6.00
C THR A 64 -8.89 -7.82 5.17
N ALA A 65 -10.20 -7.97 5.07
CA ALA A 65 -10.81 -9.02 4.26
C ALA A 65 -10.49 -8.84 2.77
N ASP A 66 -10.59 -7.62 2.27
CA ASP A 66 -10.31 -7.34 0.87
C ASP A 66 -8.83 -7.57 0.53
N LEU A 67 -7.92 -7.06 1.36
CA LEU A 67 -6.49 -7.29 1.18
C LEU A 67 -6.14 -8.77 1.25
N GLY A 68 -6.76 -9.50 2.18
CA GLY A 68 -6.55 -10.93 2.29
C GLY A 68 -6.92 -11.67 1.01
N GLY A 69 -8.03 -11.26 0.39
CA GLY A 69 -8.43 -11.81 -0.90
C GLY A 69 -7.44 -11.53 -2.01
N LEU A 70 -6.91 -10.31 -2.07
CA LEU A 70 -5.88 -9.96 -3.04
C LEU A 70 -4.57 -10.70 -2.78
N ALA A 71 -4.18 -10.82 -1.51
CA ALA A 71 -2.96 -11.51 -1.12
C ALA A 71 -3.01 -13.01 -1.44
N ALA A 72 -4.20 -13.61 -1.42
CA ALA A 72 -4.38 -15.01 -1.76
C ALA A 72 -3.98 -15.35 -3.21
N GLY A 73 -3.86 -14.33 -4.07
CA GLY A 73 -3.37 -14.51 -5.43
C GLY A 73 -1.86 -14.72 -5.55
N PHE A 74 -1.13 -14.65 -4.43
CA PHE A 74 0.31 -14.89 -4.40
C PHE A 74 0.62 -16.18 -3.65
N GLU A 75 1.71 -16.83 -3.99
CA GLU A 75 2.13 -18.07 -3.37
C GLU A 75 2.38 -17.88 -1.86
N ASP A 76 3.08 -16.82 -1.49
CA ASP A 76 3.30 -16.45 -0.09
C ASP A 76 2.82 -15.01 0.14
N GLY A 77 1.51 -14.83 0.06
CA GLY A 77 0.88 -13.51 0.16
C GLY A 77 0.39 -13.23 1.58
N HIS A 78 0.59 -11.99 2.01
CA HIS A 78 0.19 -11.52 3.34
C HIS A 78 -0.52 -10.18 3.23
N ALA A 79 -1.39 -9.90 4.17
CA ALA A 79 -2.13 -8.65 4.22
C ALA A 79 -1.94 -8.00 5.59
N VAL A 80 -1.64 -6.71 5.58
CA VAL A 80 -1.42 -5.93 6.81
C VAL A 80 -2.18 -4.62 6.71
N VAL A 81 -2.92 -4.28 7.75
CA VAL A 81 -3.59 -2.99 7.87
C VAL A 81 -3.06 -2.30 9.13
N VAL A 82 -2.50 -1.13 8.96
CA VAL A 82 -1.95 -0.33 10.07
C VAL A 82 -2.60 1.04 10.07
N GLU A 83 -2.44 1.78 11.15
CA GLU A 83 -2.95 3.14 11.27
C GLU A 83 -1.81 4.11 11.45
N GLY A 84 -1.92 5.28 10.85
CA GLY A 84 -0.94 6.34 11.01
C GLY A 84 -0.69 7.13 9.75
N ASP A 85 0.50 7.68 9.64
CA ASP A 85 0.94 8.40 8.45
C ASP A 85 1.39 7.40 7.38
N PRO A 86 0.81 7.44 6.17
CA PRO A 86 1.10 6.43 5.16
C PRO A 86 2.59 6.23 4.86
N ALA A 87 3.32 7.29 4.58
CA ALA A 87 4.74 7.15 4.25
C ALA A 87 5.55 6.59 5.42
N HIS A 88 5.30 7.10 6.62
CA HIS A 88 6.01 6.68 7.82
C HIS A 88 5.78 5.20 8.11
N GLU A 89 4.53 4.76 8.09
CA GLU A 89 4.18 3.39 8.41
C GLU A 89 4.71 2.40 7.38
N VAL A 90 4.67 2.76 6.10
CA VAL A 90 5.22 1.92 5.03
C VAL A 90 6.74 1.77 5.19
N LEU A 91 7.43 2.88 5.45
CA LEU A 91 8.89 2.86 5.61
C LEU A 91 9.31 2.05 6.85
N ASP A 92 8.61 2.23 7.96
CA ASP A 92 8.87 1.48 9.18
C ASP A 92 8.64 -0.02 8.98
N TYR A 93 7.53 -0.39 8.36
CA TYR A 93 7.22 -1.79 8.09
C TYR A 93 8.29 -2.42 7.21
N ALA A 94 8.71 -1.72 6.17
CA ALA A 94 9.72 -2.22 5.25
C ALA A 94 11.04 -2.49 5.97
N GLN A 95 11.47 -1.57 6.81
CA GLN A 95 12.72 -1.71 7.55
C GLN A 95 12.65 -2.82 8.59
N GLU A 96 11.57 -2.89 9.34
CA GLU A 96 11.39 -3.88 10.42
C GLU A 96 11.22 -5.31 9.92
N ASN A 97 10.74 -5.47 8.68
CA ASN A 97 10.39 -6.79 8.14
C ASN A 97 11.28 -7.27 7.00
N GLY A 98 12.40 -6.60 6.77
CA GLY A 98 13.36 -7.05 5.77
C GLY A 98 12.84 -6.96 4.33
N VAL A 99 12.01 -5.99 4.03
CA VAL A 99 11.50 -5.76 2.69
C VAL A 99 12.64 -5.27 1.80
N ASP A 100 12.80 -5.87 0.63
CA ASP A 100 13.83 -5.47 -0.33
C ASP A 100 13.31 -4.71 -1.54
N CYS A 101 11.98 -4.64 -1.70
CA CYS A 101 11.36 -3.80 -2.72
C CYS A 101 9.99 -3.32 -2.28
N ILE A 102 9.76 -2.01 -2.37
CA ILE A 102 8.44 -1.41 -2.14
C ILE A 102 7.84 -1.07 -3.50
N VAL A 103 6.59 -1.49 -3.73
CA VAL A 103 5.84 -1.14 -4.95
C VAL A 103 4.75 -0.15 -4.56
N ILE A 104 4.78 1.03 -5.17
CA ILE A 104 3.82 2.10 -4.88
C ILE A 104 3.19 2.60 -6.17
N ALA A 105 1.97 3.17 -6.06
CA ALA A 105 1.33 3.85 -7.16
C ALA A 105 1.89 5.27 -7.31
N SER A 106 1.96 5.76 -8.53
CA SER A 106 2.62 7.04 -8.81
C SER A 106 1.88 8.25 -8.23
N HIS A 107 0.54 8.24 -8.29
CA HIS A 107 -0.27 9.35 -7.82
C HIS A 107 -1.74 8.96 -7.75
N ARG A 108 -2.53 9.79 -7.09
CA ARG A 108 -3.99 9.60 -7.04
C ARG A 108 -4.63 10.07 -8.34
N PRO A 109 -5.82 9.52 -8.70
CA PRO A 109 -6.59 10.02 -9.85
C PRO A 109 -6.83 11.53 -9.74
N GLY A 110 -6.72 12.22 -10.86
CA GLY A 110 -6.94 13.66 -10.91
C GLY A 110 -5.72 14.51 -10.64
N THR A 111 -4.61 13.93 -10.17
CA THR A 111 -3.36 14.68 -9.98
C THR A 111 -2.57 14.73 -11.27
N HIS A 112 -1.60 15.63 -11.33
CA HIS A 112 -0.78 15.82 -12.52
C HIS A 112 0.09 14.58 -12.77
N ARG A 113 0.10 14.09 -14.01
CA ARG A 113 0.80 12.85 -14.39
C ARG A 113 2.30 12.84 -14.12
N LEU A 114 2.94 14.01 -14.27
CA LEU A 114 4.40 14.10 -14.17
C LEU A 114 4.89 14.22 -12.74
N MET A 115 3.99 14.34 -11.78
CA MET A 115 4.35 14.54 -10.38
C MET A 115 3.97 13.31 -9.55
N LEU A 116 4.85 12.96 -8.64
CA LEU A 116 4.55 11.97 -7.63
C LEU A 116 3.62 12.57 -6.58
N GLY A 117 2.69 11.77 -6.04
CA GLY A 117 1.93 12.17 -4.87
C GLY A 117 2.86 12.35 -3.67
N SER A 118 2.39 13.04 -2.63
CA SER A 118 3.21 13.33 -1.46
C SER A 118 3.73 12.08 -0.75
N THR A 119 2.89 11.06 -0.61
CA THR A 119 3.29 9.79 0.02
C THR A 119 4.36 9.09 -0.81
N ALA A 120 4.14 9.00 -2.13
CA ALA A 120 5.09 8.37 -3.03
C ALA A 120 6.44 9.08 -3.02
N ALA A 121 6.43 10.42 -3.04
CA ALA A 121 7.66 11.21 -3.00
C ALA A 121 8.45 10.98 -1.73
N LYS A 122 7.77 10.90 -0.58
CA LYS A 122 8.44 10.63 0.69
C LYS A 122 9.04 9.24 0.74
N ILE A 123 8.32 8.24 0.23
CA ILE A 123 8.81 6.86 0.21
C ILE A 123 10.04 6.76 -0.68
N VAL A 124 9.98 7.33 -1.90
CA VAL A 124 11.11 7.31 -2.83
C VAL A 124 12.33 7.99 -2.21
N GLY A 125 12.12 9.12 -1.52
CA GLY A 125 13.23 9.89 -0.95
C GLY A 125 13.85 9.29 0.30
N ARG A 126 13.15 8.41 1.01
CA ARG A 126 13.58 7.93 2.32
C ARG A 126 13.80 6.43 2.43
N ALA A 127 13.33 5.65 1.47
CA ALA A 127 13.46 4.19 1.55
C ALA A 127 14.93 3.76 1.49
N LEU A 128 15.26 2.72 2.25
CA LEU A 128 16.59 2.12 2.25
C LEU A 128 16.66 0.90 1.33
N CYS A 129 15.54 0.53 0.72
CA CYS A 129 15.46 -0.57 -0.25
C CYS A 129 15.01 -0.04 -1.60
N ALA A 130 14.89 -0.94 -2.58
CA ALA A 130 14.40 -0.58 -3.91
C ALA A 130 12.94 -0.11 -3.84
N VAL A 131 12.58 0.85 -4.67
CA VAL A 131 11.21 1.34 -4.79
C VAL A 131 10.84 1.32 -6.27
N HIS A 132 9.77 0.61 -6.59
CA HIS A 132 9.21 0.62 -7.92
C HIS A 132 7.94 1.48 -7.92
N VAL A 133 7.94 2.53 -8.72
CA VAL A 133 6.77 3.39 -8.87
C VAL A 133 5.93 2.86 -10.03
N ALA A 134 4.80 2.26 -9.71
CA ALA A 134 3.91 1.71 -10.74
C ALA A 134 3.06 2.85 -11.31
N ARG A 135 3.20 3.09 -12.60
CA ARG A 135 2.44 4.13 -13.28
C ARG A 135 1.29 3.51 -14.04
N ARG A 136 0.17 4.23 -14.09
CA ARG A 136 -0.96 3.78 -14.89
C ARG A 136 -0.59 3.86 -16.37
N ALA A 137 -0.92 2.80 -17.07
CA ALA A 137 -0.82 2.79 -18.52
C ALA A 137 -2.13 3.33 -19.09
N ASP A 138 -2.11 4.47 -19.71
CA ASP A 138 -3.30 5.05 -20.38
C ASP A 138 -3.02 5.43 -21.78
#